data_e17825cd51299106c5eb4d38c13e79fa
#
_entry.id   e17825cd51299106c5eb4d38c13e79fa
#
_cell.length_a   1.000
_cell.length_b   1.000
_cell.length_c   1.000
_cell.angle_alpha   90.00
_cell.angle_beta   90.00
_cell.angle_gamma   90.00
#
_symmetry.space_group_name_H-M   'P 1'
#
loop_
_entity.id
_entity.type
_entity.pdbx_description
1 polymer ?
#
loop_
_entity_poly.entity_id
_entity_poly.type
_entity_poly.pdbx_seq_one_letter_code
_entity_poly.pdbx_strand_id
1 'polypeptide(L)'
;MIRALLLALLVSGTAQAGPWFDGSPEYADDASRQLAAEMLAAHGGMQPMREAGSLQYRFFTKMLGNPTPFYSHEALNTQNGNAYVEWPFWDASIAWNNETLWTQDWPMPLPAGFFVRLTSSFLSLPWQLHADNANVGPVSQDQLPEDETVYDVLRVTFDNRNPGIPGTFYDVFVHPETRLMTAIRFDINHPGMAANPNQPLGPNYHVFGDYRVFDGLVFPTFYKSYGQGSGNGNRSNAYHFVWNLQLDQPFDESHMQFDKSAQLDKVSIDWWQTSNNSASGEKQ
;
A
#
# COMPACT_ATOMS: atom_id res chain seq x y z
N MET A 1 -33.70 -29.13 47.67
CA MET A 1 -33.39 -27.77 47.14
C MET A 1 -32.13 -27.88 46.34
N ILE A 2 -32.25 -28.01 45.03
CA ILE A 2 -31.11 -28.10 44.10
C ILE A 2 -30.95 -26.71 43.46
N ARG A 3 -29.88 -26.03 43.76
CA ARG A 3 -29.51 -24.75 43.08
C ARG A 3 -28.83 -25.08 41.77
N ALA A 4 -29.50 -24.79 40.67
CA ALA A 4 -28.90 -24.80 39.34
C ALA A 4 -28.02 -23.57 39.19
N LEU A 5 -26.73 -23.81 38.99
CA LEU A 5 -25.72 -22.76 38.66
C LEU A 5 -25.80 -22.57 37.11
N LEU A 6 -26.37 -21.46 36.66
CA LEU A 6 -26.25 -21.02 35.25
C LEU A 6 -24.87 -20.45 35.04
N LEU A 7 -24.03 -21.19 34.34
CA LEU A 7 -22.76 -20.70 33.83
C LEU A 7 -23.03 -19.93 32.52
N ALA A 8 -23.06 -18.59 32.59
CA ALA A 8 -23.09 -17.74 31.41
C ALA A 8 -21.70 -17.78 30.77
N LEU A 9 -21.58 -18.51 29.67
CA LEU A 9 -20.43 -18.40 28.76
C LEU A 9 -20.51 -17.02 28.08
N LEU A 10 -19.73 -16.07 28.58
CA LEU A 10 -19.38 -14.86 27.85
C LEU A 10 -18.47 -15.30 26.69
N VAL A 11 -19.05 -15.55 25.53
CA VAL A 11 -18.30 -15.57 24.27
C VAL A 11 -17.94 -14.12 24.01
N SER A 12 -16.75 -13.71 24.44
CA SER A 12 -16.08 -12.51 23.94
C SER A 12 -15.76 -12.79 22.48
N GLY A 13 -16.72 -12.44 21.61
CA GLY A 13 -16.46 -12.33 20.18
C GLY A 13 -15.38 -11.26 20.04
N THR A 14 -14.14 -11.67 19.78
CA THR A 14 -13.16 -10.80 19.19
C THR A 14 -13.79 -10.34 17.89
N ALA A 15 -14.14 -9.06 17.80
CA ALA A 15 -14.53 -8.45 16.54
C ALA A 15 -13.36 -8.73 15.59
N GLN A 16 -13.58 -9.64 14.66
CA GLN A 16 -12.62 -9.92 13.61
C GLN A 16 -12.57 -8.62 12.83
N ALA A 17 -11.42 -7.93 12.86
CA ALA A 17 -11.22 -6.73 12.08
C ALA A 17 -11.56 -7.10 10.63
N GLY A 18 -12.51 -6.39 10.05
CA GLY A 18 -12.88 -6.59 8.64
C GLY A 18 -11.70 -6.32 7.72
N PRO A 19 -11.80 -6.64 6.43
CA PRO A 19 -10.75 -6.34 5.46
C PRO A 19 -10.31 -4.88 5.60
N TRP A 20 -9.01 -4.63 5.72
CA TRP A 20 -8.42 -3.32 5.99
C TRP A 20 -8.73 -2.24 4.95
N PHE A 21 -9.31 -2.60 3.83
CA PHE A 21 -9.78 -1.73 2.74
C PHE A 21 -11.32 -1.64 2.64
N ASP A 22 -12.08 -2.29 3.53
CA ASP A 22 -13.55 -2.32 3.47
C ASP A 22 -14.13 -1.42 4.55
N GLY A 23 -14.53 -0.22 4.14
CA GLY A 23 -14.99 0.80 5.06
C GLY A 23 -15.90 1.84 4.42
N SER A 24 -15.99 2.99 5.05
CA SER A 24 -16.82 4.12 4.64
C SER A 24 -15.95 5.37 4.46
N PRO A 25 -15.23 5.50 3.33
CA PRO A 25 -14.36 6.64 3.06
C PRO A 25 -15.14 7.96 2.99
N GLU A 26 -14.47 9.06 3.29
CA GLU A 26 -15.01 10.38 3.06
C GLU A 26 -14.76 10.83 1.61
N TYR A 27 -15.82 11.14 0.88
CA TYR A 27 -15.75 11.70 -0.47
C TYR A 27 -16.13 13.18 -0.45
N ALA A 28 -15.37 14.01 -1.15
CA ALA A 28 -15.63 15.44 -1.24
C ALA A 28 -16.98 15.76 -1.92
N ASP A 29 -17.37 14.93 -2.90
CA ASP A 29 -18.60 15.11 -3.66
C ASP A 29 -19.05 13.79 -4.34
N ASP A 30 -20.19 13.83 -5.02
CA ASP A 30 -20.72 12.68 -5.74
C ASP A 30 -19.88 12.29 -6.96
N ALA A 31 -19.21 13.25 -7.61
CA ALA A 31 -18.34 12.98 -8.75
C ALA A 31 -17.11 12.17 -8.34
N SER A 32 -16.49 12.51 -7.22
CA SER A 32 -15.35 11.76 -6.68
C SER A 32 -15.78 10.36 -6.24
N ARG A 33 -16.95 10.20 -5.61
CA ARG A 33 -17.52 8.90 -5.27
C ARG A 33 -17.77 8.04 -6.51
N GLN A 34 -18.35 8.63 -7.54
CA GLN A 34 -18.64 7.93 -8.78
C GLN A 34 -17.36 7.47 -9.48
N LEU A 35 -16.37 8.34 -9.63
CA LEU A 35 -15.10 8.00 -10.28
C LEU A 35 -14.34 6.90 -9.52
N ALA A 36 -14.31 6.95 -8.18
CA ALA A 36 -13.71 5.90 -7.35
C ALA A 36 -14.43 4.55 -7.55
N ALA A 37 -15.76 4.55 -7.63
CA ALA A 37 -16.56 3.35 -7.88
C ALA A 37 -16.34 2.79 -9.30
N GLU A 38 -16.24 3.64 -10.31
CA GLU A 38 -15.94 3.25 -11.70
C GLU A 38 -14.54 2.64 -11.81
N MET A 39 -13.54 3.24 -11.16
CA MET A 39 -12.19 2.69 -11.08
C MET A 39 -12.16 1.34 -10.38
N LEU A 40 -12.82 1.20 -9.23
CA LEU A 40 -12.93 -0.06 -8.52
C LEU A 40 -13.57 -1.15 -9.39
N ALA A 41 -14.65 -0.82 -10.10
CA ALA A 41 -15.32 -1.76 -11.01
C ALA A 41 -14.38 -2.19 -12.16
N ALA A 42 -13.60 -1.27 -12.73
CA ALA A 42 -12.62 -1.56 -13.78
C ALA A 42 -11.49 -2.49 -13.28
N HIS A 43 -11.18 -2.44 -11.98
CA HIS A 43 -10.21 -3.33 -11.33
C HIS A 43 -10.82 -4.65 -10.82
N GLY A 44 -12.09 -4.97 -11.15
CA GLY A 44 -12.75 -6.23 -10.79
C GLY A 44 -13.67 -6.14 -9.58
N GLY A 45 -13.80 -4.96 -8.98
CA GLY A 45 -14.70 -4.74 -7.84
C GLY A 45 -14.14 -5.18 -6.49
N MET A 46 -14.95 -5.02 -5.45
CA MET A 46 -14.55 -5.31 -4.06
C MET A 46 -14.66 -6.79 -3.71
N GLN A 47 -15.67 -7.48 -4.24
CA GLN A 47 -15.98 -8.83 -3.79
C GLN A 47 -14.85 -9.85 -3.99
N PRO A 48 -14.19 -9.95 -5.17
CA PRO A 48 -13.07 -10.87 -5.33
C PRO A 48 -11.90 -10.54 -4.40
N MET A 49 -11.65 -9.26 -4.09
CA MET A 49 -10.60 -8.85 -3.15
C MET A 49 -10.93 -9.27 -1.71
N ARG A 50 -12.22 -9.22 -1.30
CA ARG A 50 -12.65 -9.73 0.01
C ARG A 50 -12.50 -11.24 0.13
N GLU A 51 -12.70 -11.96 -0.96
CA GLU A 51 -12.58 -13.42 -1.01
C GLU A 51 -11.13 -13.89 -1.11
N ALA A 52 -10.23 -13.04 -1.57
CA ALA A 52 -8.81 -13.32 -1.61
C ALA A 52 -8.25 -13.50 -0.18
N GLY A 53 -7.52 -14.59 0.05
CA GLY A 53 -6.86 -14.84 1.33
C GLY A 53 -5.59 -14.02 1.51
N SER A 54 -4.85 -13.87 0.42
CA SER A 54 -3.64 -13.05 0.37
C SER A 54 -3.37 -12.55 -1.05
N LEU A 55 -2.59 -11.49 -1.15
CA LEU A 55 -1.96 -11.02 -2.38
C LEU A 55 -0.49 -11.40 -2.30
N GLN A 56 -0.09 -12.43 -3.06
CA GLN A 56 1.30 -12.91 -3.11
C GLN A 56 1.87 -12.69 -4.51
N TYR A 57 3.10 -12.21 -4.60
CA TYR A 57 3.75 -11.97 -5.89
C TYR A 57 5.26 -11.90 -5.73
N ARG A 58 5.94 -11.95 -6.87
CA ARG A 58 7.35 -11.63 -7.00
C ARG A 58 7.50 -10.26 -7.61
N PHE A 59 8.43 -9.50 -7.05
CA PHE A 59 8.68 -8.13 -7.45
C PHE A 59 10.13 -7.94 -7.87
N PHE A 60 10.32 -7.20 -8.94
CA PHE A 60 11.65 -6.88 -9.46
C PHE A 60 11.73 -5.39 -9.79
N THR A 61 12.75 -4.73 -9.27
CA THR A 61 13.04 -3.34 -9.59
C THR A 61 14.41 -3.21 -10.22
N LYS A 62 14.46 -2.58 -11.37
CA LYS A 62 15.69 -2.11 -12.01
C LYS A 62 15.78 -0.60 -11.92
N MET A 63 16.58 -0.10 -10.99
CA MET A 63 16.92 1.32 -10.92
C MET A 63 17.93 1.65 -12.00
N LEU A 64 17.70 2.72 -12.77
CA LEU A 64 18.65 3.20 -13.78
C LEU A 64 19.89 3.77 -13.07
N GLY A 65 21.06 3.34 -13.52
CA GLY A 65 22.34 3.69 -12.88
C GLY A 65 22.78 2.77 -11.74
N ASN A 66 21.91 1.88 -11.23
CA ASN A 66 22.31 0.83 -10.30
C ASN A 66 22.49 -0.51 -11.03
N PRO A 67 23.68 -1.14 -10.99
CA PRO A 67 23.92 -2.41 -11.66
C PRO A 67 23.11 -3.57 -11.05
N THR A 68 22.84 -3.52 -9.74
CA THR A 68 22.16 -4.60 -9.03
C THR A 68 20.65 -4.35 -9.00
N PRO A 69 19.82 -5.23 -9.57
CA PRO A 69 18.39 -5.14 -9.42
C PRO A 69 17.96 -5.60 -8.02
N PHE A 70 16.83 -5.09 -7.56
CA PHE A 70 16.16 -5.57 -6.36
C PHE A 70 15.15 -6.64 -6.76
N TYR A 71 15.11 -7.72 -6.02
CA TYR A 71 14.20 -8.83 -6.21
C TYR A 71 13.64 -9.26 -4.87
N SER A 72 12.32 -9.31 -4.76
CA SER A 72 11.64 -9.74 -3.55
C SER A 72 10.50 -10.72 -3.83
N HIS A 73 10.17 -11.50 -2.81
CA HIS A 73 8.90 -12.20 -2.67
C HIS A 73 8.07 -11.42 -1.67
N GLU A 74 6.84 -11.09 -2.02
CA GLU A 74 5.98 -10.26 -1.20
C GLU A 74 4.63 -10.95 -0.96
N ALA A 75 4.14 -10.83 0.25
CA ALA A 75 2.83 -11.34 0.67
C ALA A 75 2.10 -10.31 1.53
N LEU A 76 0.83 -10.07 1.21
CA LEU A 76 -0.08 -9.24 1.98
C LEU A 76 -1.31 -10.07 2.32
N ASN A 77 -1.62 -10.22 3.61
CA ASN A 77 -2.90 -10.76 4.05
C ASN A 77 -4.00 -9.73 3.79
N THR A 78 -4.94 -10.07 2.91
CA THR A 78 -6.01 -9.17 2.48
C THR A 78 -7.08 -8.97 3.55
N GLN A 79 -7.11 -9.81 4.58
CA GLN A 79 -8.10 -9.74 5.64
C GLN A 79 -7.70 -8.83 6.80
N ASN A 80 -6.42 -8.86 7.18
CA ASN A 80 -5.93 -8.11 8.33
C ASN A 80 -4.78 -7.14 8.03
N GLY A 81 -4.24 -7.16 6.79
CA GLY A 81 -3.15 -6.29 6.37
C GLY A 81 -1.76 -6.68 6.88
N ASN A 82 -1.60 -7.86 7.49
CA ASN A 82 -0.27 -8.41 7.78
C ASN A 82 0.53 -8.52 6.49
N ALA A 83 1.79 -8.16 6.53
CA ALA A 83 2.64 -8.16 5.34
C ALA A 83 4.01 -8.79 5.62
N TYR A 84 4.52 -9.48 4.61
CA TYR A 84 5.84 -10.09 4.63
C TYR A 84 6.55 -9.81 3.31
N VAL A 85 7.84 -9.49 3.39
CA VAL A 85 8.72 -9.31 2.24
C VAL A 85 10.03 -10.02 2.51
N GLU A 86 10.46 -10.84 1.56
CA GLU A 86 11.72 -11.56 1.57
C GLU A 86 12.58 -11.11 0.37
N TRP A 87 13.86 -10.89 0.62
CA TRP A 87 14.89 -10.65 -0.39
C TRP A 87 15.85 -11.84 -0.44
N PRO A 88 15.60 -12.85 -1.28
CA PRO A 88 16.37 -14.10 -1.28
C PRO A 88 17.86 -13.93 -1.54
N PHE A 89 18.26 -12.89 -2.32
CA PHE A 89 19.67 -12.63 -2.60
C PHE A 89 20.46 -12.12 -1.39
N TRP A 90 19.78 -11.62 -0.38
CA TRP A 90 20.38 -11.06 0.84
C TRP A 90 20.09 -11.88 2.08
N ASP A 91 19.29 -12.93 1.93
CA ASP A 91 18.78 -13.71 3.07
C ASP A 91 18.07 -12.82 4.11
N ALA A 92 17.45 -11.75 3.63
CA ALA A 92 16.84 -10.72 4.45
C ALA A 92 15.32 -10.75 4.35
N SER A 93 14.65 -10.41 5.45
CA SER A 93 13.19 -10.33 5.47
C SER A 93 12.68 -9.20 6.36
N ILE A 94 11.45 -8.78 6.08
CA ILE A 94 10.68 -7.84 6.88
C ILE A 94 9.27 -8.40 7.05
N ALA A 95 8.70 -8.25 8.23
CA ALA A 95 7.29 -8.56 8.45
C ALA A 95 6.60 -7.52 9.34
N TRP A 96 5.32 -7.35 9.11
CA TRP A 96 4.44 -6.39 9.75
C TRP A 96 3.11 -7.05 10.13
N ASN A 97 2.68 -6.90 11.38
CA ASN A 97 1.41 -7.45 11.89
C ASN A 97 0.42 -6.37 12.37
N ASN A 98 0.45 -5.17 11.79
CA ASN A 98 -0.31 -3.97 12.16
C ASN A 98 0.07 -3.30 13.48
N GLU A 99 0.97 -3.87 14.26
CA GLU A 99 1.45 -3.30 15.52
C GLU A 99 2.96 -3.22 15.56
N THR A 100 3.62 -4.25 15.05
CA THR A 100 5.06 -4.44 15.19
C THR A 100 5.68 -4.74 13.83
N LEU A 101 6.83 -4.15 13.60
CA LEU A 101 7.66 -4.36 12.43
C LEU A 101 8.95 -5.07 12.85
N TRP A 102 9.22 -6.22 12.26
CA TRP A 102 10.45 -6.96 12.44
C TRP A 102 11.29 -6.97 11.17
N THR A 103 12.58 -7.02 11.36
CA THR A 103 13.55 -7.20 10.28
C THR A 103 14.53 -8.30 10.63
N GLN A 104 14.92 -9.07 9.65
CA GLN A 104 16.00 -10.04 9.77
C GLN A 104 17.02 -9.74 8.68
N ASP A 105 18.31 -9.66 9.08
CA ASP A 105 19.46 -9.47 8.19
C ASP A 105 19.32 -8.32 7.17
N TRP A 106 18.57 -7.27 7.54
CA TRP A 106 18.30 -6.10 6.69
C TRP A 106 19.59 -5.37 6.31
N PRO A 107 20.00 -5.39 5.02
CA PRO A 107 21.33 -4.94 4.61
C PRO A 107 21.42 -3.46 4.24
N MET A 108 20.28 -2.76 4.09
CA MET A 108 20.26 -1.41 3.57
C MET A 108 20.27 -0.36 4.70
N PRO A 109 20.90 0.81 4.48
CA PRO A 109 20.85 1.92 5.42
C PRO A 109 19.52 2.67 5.42
N LEU A 110 18.54 2.16 4.68
CA LEU A 110 17.18 2.69 4.56
C LEU A 110 16.24 2.01 5.54
N PRO A 111 15.20 2.68 6.04
CA PRO A 111 14.27 2.09 6.98
C PRO A 111 13.49 0.94 6.34
N ALA A 112 13.51 -0.20 6.97
CA ALA A 112 12.82 -1.40 6.49
C ALA A 112 11.31 -1.19 6.35
N GLY A 113 10.71 -0.47 7.29
CA GLY A 113 9.28 -0.15 7.29
C GLY A 113 8.79 0.60 6.06
N PHE A 114 9.67 1.32 5.39
CA PHE A 114 9.33 1.95 4.11
C PHE A 114 9.00 0.90 3.04
N PHE A 115 9.62 -0.26 3.10
CA PHE A 115 9.50 -1.27 2.04
C PHE A 115 8.43 -2.33 2.30
N VAL A 116 8.08 -2.59 3.57
CA VAL A 116 7.24 -3.76 3.93
C VAL A 116 5.90 -3.83 3.22
N ARG A 117 5.31 -2.69 2.86
CA ARG A 117 4.03 -2.62 2.15
C ARG A 117 4.04 -1.68 0.95
N LEU A 118 5.20 -1.17 0.59
CA LEU A 118 5.32 -0.16 -0.47
C LEU A 118 4.66 -0.61 -1.77
N THR A 119 5.05 -1.76 -2.29
CA THR A 119 4.55 -2.29 -3.56
C THR A 119 3.10 -2.76 -3.44
N SER A 120 2.78 -3.51 -2.39
CA SER A 120 1.41 -4.00 -2.16
C SER A 120 0.42 -2.85 -1.97
N SER A 121 0.82 -1.75 -1.34
CA SER A 121 -0.01 -0.55 -1.22
C SER A 121 -0.31 0.08 -2.58
N PHE A 122 0.66 0.18 -3.47
CA PHE A 122 0.41 0.71 -4.82
C PHE A 122 -0.47 -0.21 -5.65
N LEU A 123 -0.23 -1.54 -5.58
CA LEU A 123 -1.03 -2.51 -6.33
C LEU A 123 -2.49 -2.57 -5.85
N SER A 124 -2.72 -2.41 -4.56
CA SER A 124 -4.05 -2.49 -3.94
C SER A 124 -4.74 -1.13 -3.75
N LEU A 125 -4.15 -0.03 -4.23
CA LEU A 125 -4.70 1.31 -4.06
C LEU A 125 -6.15 1.47 -4.56
N PRO A 126 -6.59 0.87 -5.69
CA PRO A 126 -7.98 0.94 -6.13
C PRO A 126 -8.99 0.48 -5.06
N TRP A 127 -8.61 -0.48 -4.23
CA TRP A 127 -9.44 -0.99 -3.13
C TRP A 127 -9.27 -0.16 -1.86
N GLN A 128 -8.04 0.33 -1.59
CA GLN A 128 -7.76 1.15 -0.40
C GLN A 128 -8.50 2.49 -0.38
N LEU A 129 -8.91 3.02 -1.54
CA LEU A 129 -9.77 4.21 -1.62
C LEU A 129 -11.14 3.99 -0.96
N HIS A 130 -11.48 2.77 -0.61
CA HIS A 130 -12.72 2.39 0.06
C HIS A 130 -12.50 2.05 1.55
N ALA A 131 -11.33 2.34 2.11
CA ALA A 131 -11.05 2.17 3.53
C ALA A 131 -11.67 3.29 4.39
N ASP A 132 -11.98 3.00 5.66
CA ASP A 132 -12.57 3.97 6.60
C ASP A 132 -11.75 5.25 6.80
N ASN A 133 -10.43 5.17 6.64
CA ASN A 133 -9.50 6.27 6.85
C ASN A 133 -9.11 7.00 5.56
N ALA A 134 -9.75 6.70 4.43
CA ALA A 134 -9.48 7.36 3.17
C ALA A 134 -10.35 8.61 3.00
N ASN A 135 -9.70 9.72 2.64
CA ASN A 135 -10.35 10.97 2.28
C ASN A 135 -10.09 11.21 0.79
N VAL A 136 -11.14 11.18 -0.01
CA VAL A 136 -11.08 11.33 -1.46
C VAL A 136 -11.54 12.74 -1.84
N GLY A 137 -10.62 13.55 -2.33
CA GLY A 137 -10.85 14.92 -2.77
C GLY A 137 -11.69 15.02 -4.04
N PRO A 138 -12.05 16.26 -4.46
CA PRO A 138 -12.82 16.47 -5.68
C PRO A 138 -12.05 16.02 -6.92
N VAL A 139 -12.80 15.62 -7.95
CA VAL A 139 -12.21 15.27 -9.25
C VAL A 139 -11.54 16.49 -9.88
N SER A 140 -10.32 16.30 -10.33
CA SER A 140 -9.59 17.28 -11.14
C SER A 140 -9.10 16.61 -12.43
N GLN A 141 -8.49 17.38 -13.33
CA GLN A 141 -7.89 16.85 -14.55
C GLN A 141 -6.44 17.27 -14.63
N ASP A 142 -5.57 16.33 -15.10
CA ASP A 142 -4.15 16.59 -15.30
C ASP A 142 -3.60 15.63 -16.37
N GLN A 143 -2.36 15.89 -16.80
CA GLN A 143 -1.63 15.08 -17.78
C GLN A 143 -0.40 14.47 -17.10
N LEU A 144 -0.02 13.29 -17.56
CA LEU A 144 1.23 12.67 -17.14
C LEU A 144 2.42 13.25 -17.93
N PRO A 145 3.62 13.25 -17.36
CA PRO A 145 4.83 13.53 -18.12
C PRO A 145 4.93 12.62 -19.34
N GLU A 146 5.19 13.19 -20.51
CA GLU A 146 5.35 12.47 -21.79
C GLU A 146 4.06 11.81 -22.34
N ASP A 147 2.87 12.22 -21.85
CA ASP A 147 1.57 11.72 -22.33
C ASP A 147 0.62 12.89 -22.59
N GLU A 148 -0.02 12.89 -23.76
CA GLU A 148 -0.99 13.93 -24.15
C GLU A 148 -2.41 13.65 -23.64
N THR A 149 -2.64 12.47 -23.07
CA THR A 149 -3.94 12.08 -22.51
C THR A 149 -4.29 12.94 -21.31
N VAL A 150 -5.50 13.48 -21.26
CA VAL A 150 -6.07 14.15 -20.10
C VAL A 150 -6.74 13.10 -19.22
N TYR A 151 -6.24 12.92 -18.02
CA TYR A 151 -6.74 11.97 -17.04
C TYR A 151 -7.66 12.65 -16.04
N ASP A 152 -8.67 11.93 -15.56
CA ASP A 152 -9.38 12.31 -14.36
C ASP A 152 -8.51 11.94 -13.14
N VAL A 153 -8.40 12.85 -12.18
CA VAL A 153 -7.49 12.69 -11.04
C VAL A 153 -8.26 12.80 -9.73
N LEU A 154 -8.07 11.80 -8.87
CA LEU A 154 -8.54 11.79 -7.48
C LEU A 154 -7.37 12.04 -6.55
N ARG A 155 -7.43 13.09 -5.73
CA ARG A 155 -6.50 13.26 -4.62
C ARG A 155 -7.00 12.47 -3.43
N VAL A 156 -6.15 11.59 -2.90
CA VAL A 156 -6.44 10.74 -1.75
C VAL A 156 -5.45 11.03 -0.63
N THR A 157 -5.97 11.20 0.57
CA THR A 157 -5.20 11.24 1.81
C THR A 157 -5.75 10.21 2.78
N PHE A 158 -4.95 9.83 3.78
CA PHE A 158 -5.37 8.88 4.79
C PHE A 158 -5.18 9.49 6.18
N ASP A 159 -6.23 9.46 7.02
CA ASP A 159 -6.21 10.03 8.37
C ASP A 159 -5.17 9.34 9.27
N ASN A 160 -5.08 8.02 9.17
CA ASN A 160 -4.08 7.25 9.86
C ASN A 160 -3.03 6.77 8.86
N ARG A 161 -1.77 7.08 9.11
CA ARG A 161 -0.69 6.60 8.26
C ARG A 161 -0.57 5.10 8.38
N ASN A 162 -0.95 4.43 7.31
CA ASN A 162 -0.74 3.01 7.18
C ASN A 162 0.75 2.75 6.92
N PRO A 163 1.38 1.79 7.57
CA PRO A 163 2.70 1.33 7.18
C PRO A 163 2.70 0.97 5.69
N GLY A 164 3.69 1.46 4.96
CA GLY A 164 3.77 1.24 3.50
C GLY A 164 3.03 2.26 2.66
N ILE A 165 2.38 3.29 3.26
CA ILE A 165 1.94 4.48 2.54
C ILE A 165 2.97 5.57 2.80
N PRO A 166 3.94 5.79 1.88
CA PRO A 166 5.09 6.65 2.16
C PRO A 166 4.79 8.14 2.05
N GLY A 167 3.64 8.53 1.53
CA GLY A 167 3.29 9.89 1.21
C GLY A 167 2.24 10.53 2.11
N THR A 168 2.11 11.85 2.01
CA THR A 168 1.03 12.61 2.65
C THR A 168 -0.23 12.63 1.79
N PHE A 169 -0.08 12.44 0.49
CA PHE A 169 -1.17 12.37 -0.48
C PHE A 169 -0.83 11.43 -1.64
N TYR A 170 -1.86 11.01 -2.35
CA TYR A 170 -1.80 10.31 -3.62
C TYR A 170 -2.74 10.97 -4.61
N ASP A 171 -2.22 11.46 -5.72
CA ASP A 171 -3.05 11.82 -6.87
C ASP A 171 -3.12 10.59 -7.77
N VAL A 172 -4.32 10.01 -7.85
CA VAL A 172 -4.61 8.79 -8.62
C VAL A 172 -5.14 9.20 -9.97
N PHE A 173 -4.39 8.91 -11.03
CA PHE A 173 -4.74 9.18 -12.41
C PHE A 173 -5.59 8.04 -12.96
N VAL A 174 -6.82 8.33 -13.33
CA VAL A 174 -7.79 7.36 -13.87
C VAL A 174 -7.96 7.60 -15.35
N HIS A 175 -7.77 6.55 -16.16
CA HIS A 175 -7.89 6.65 -17.61
C HIS A 175 -9.34 6.99 -18.02
N PRO A 176 -9.56 7.99 -18.89
CA PRO A 176 -10.91 8.48 -19.18
C PRO A 176 -11.83 7.44 -19.83
N GLU A 177 -11.28 6.49 -20.60
CA GLU A 177 -12.05 5.47 -21.29
C GLU A 177 -12.12 4.14 -20.53
N THR A 178 -10.97 3.63 -20.06
CA THR A 178 -10.90 2.30 -19.44
C THR A 178 -11.24 2.30 -17.95
N ARG A 179 -11.20 3.47 -17.32
CA ARG A 179 -11.35 3.66 -15.86
C ARG A 179 -10.31 2.94 -15.02
N LEU A 180 -9.25 2.41 -15.62
CA LEU A 180 -8.14 1.85 -14.86
C LEU A 180 -7.30 2.96 -14.22
N MET A 181 -6.78 2.70 -13.02
CA MET A 181 -5.74 3.51 -12.42
C MET A 181 -4.48 3.42 -13.29
N THR A 182 -4.10 4.51 -13.94
CA THR A 182 -2.98 4.51 -14.90
C THR A 182 -1.69 5.02 -14.26
N ALA A 183 -1.79 5.91 -13.30
CA ALA A 183 -0.62 6.40 -12.59
C ALA A 183 -0.99 6.87 -11.19
N ILE A 184 0.03 7.02 -10.35
CA ILE A 184 -0.05 7.76 -9.09
C ILE A 184 1.05 8.82 -9.04
N ARG A 185 0.74 9.97 -8.47
CA ARG A 185 1.69 11.00 -8.07
C ARG A 185 1.65 11.12 -6.55
N PHE A 186 2.80 11.07 -5.90
CA PHE A 186 2.88 11.07 -4.44
C PHE A 186 4.18 11.71 -3.96
N ASP A 187 4.21 12.10 -2.70
CA ASP A 187 5.42 12.50 -2.00
C ASP A 187 5.95 11.37 -1.08
N ILE A 188 7.19 11.50 -0.62
CA ILE A 188 7.77 10.60 0.38
C ILE A 188 8.17 11.46 1.58
N ASN A 189 7.53 11.21 2.72
CA ASN A 189 7.83 11.93 3.96
C ASN A 189 8.29 11.01 5.12
N HIS A 190 8.64 9.76 4.81
CA HIS A 190 9.20 8.84 5.79
C HIS A 190 10.54 9.38 6.33
N PRO A 191 10.75 9.45 7.68
CA PRO A 191 11.90 10.14 8.29
C PRO A 191 13.25 9.56 7.91
N GLY A 192 13.35 8.29 7.59
CA GLY A 192 14.59 7.67 7.11
C GLY A 192 14.86 7.85 5.62
N MET A 193 13.88 8.38 4.86
CA MET A 193 14.00 8.63 3.43
C MET A 193 14.14 10.13 3.14
N ALA A 194 13.34 10.96 3.79
CA ALA A 194 13.41 12.41 3.69
C ALA A 194 14.36 12.94 4.77
N ALA A 195 15.35 13.72 4.37
CA ALA A 195 16.30 14.36 5.31
C ALA A 195 15.60 15.34 6.29
N ASN A 196 14.45 15.87 5.88
CA ASN A 196 13.59 16.72 6.68
C ASN A 196 12.13 16.28 6.46
N PRO A 197 11.42 15.76 7.48
CA PRO A 197 10.03 15.34 7.35
C PRO A 197 9.06 16.47 6.99
N ASN A 198 9.45 17.74 7.22
CA ASN A 198 8.70 18.92 6.77
C ASN A 198 8.98 19.30 5.31
N GLN A 199 9.88 18.61 4.64
CA GLN A 199 10.22 18.78 3.23
C GLN A 199 10.21 17.40 2.57
N PRO A 200 9.01 16.84 2.28
CA PRO A 200 8.89 15.53 1.67
C PRO A 200 9.60 15.51 0.31
N LEU A 201 10.11 14.33 -0.05
CA LEU A 201 10.71 14.10 -1.35
C LEU A 201 9.59 13.91 -2.38
N GLY A 202 9.58 14.72 -3.41
CA GLY A 202 8.58 14.56 -4.48
C GLY A 202 8.35 15.83 -5.28
N PRO A 203 7.35 15.81 -6.17
CA PRO A 203 6.49 14.65 -6.43
C PRO A 203 7.22 13.51 -7.13
N ASN A 204 6.83 12.29 -6.78
CA ASN A 204 7.22 11.07 -7.47
C ASN A 204 6.02 10.54 -8.27
N TYR A 205 6.29 9.83 -9.36
CA TYR A 205 5.26 9.21 -10.18
C TYR A 205 5.56 7.73 -10.37
N HIS A 206 4.50 6.91 -10.29
CA HIS A 206 4.49 5.57 -10.85
C HIS A 206 3.46 5.54 -11.97
N VAL A 207 3.89 5.17 -13.17
CA VAL A 207 3.03 5.02 -14.35
C VAL A 207 2.90 3.54 -14.64
N PHE A 208 1.69 3.02 -14.49
CA PHE A 208 1.33 1.60 -14.57
C PHE A 208 1.03 1.17 -16.00
N GLY A 209 1.26 -0.11 -16.29
CA GLY A 209 0.98 -0.72 -17.58
C GLY A 209 0.93 -2.24 -17.49
N ASP A 210 0.75 -2.88 -18.64
CA ASP A 210 0.67 -4.34 -18.78
C ASP A 210 -0.33 -4.96 -17.80
N TYR A 211 -1.59 -4.48 -17.84
CA TYR A 211 -2.65 -4.96 -16.97
C TYR A 211 -3.04 -6.39 -17.29
N ARG A 212 -3.19 -7.21 -16.27
CA ARG A 212 -3.62 -8.61 -16.38
C ARG A 212 -4.71 -8.93 -15.38
N VAL A 213 -5.50 -9.93 -15.71
CA VAL A 213 -6.59 -10.43 -14.86
C VAL A 213 -6.10 -11.64 -14.08
N PHE A 214 -6.29 -11.60 -12.76
CA PHE A 214 -6.03 -12.68 -11.81
C PHE A 214 -7.30 -12.88 -10.97
N ASP A 215 -7.96 -14.01 -11.10
CA ASP A 215 -9.18 -14.37 -10.36
C ASP A 215 -10.26 -13.27 -10.37
N GLY A 216 -10.43 -12.62 -11.54
CA GLY A 216 -11.39 -11.53 -11.73
C GLY A 216 -10.90 -10.15 -11.32
N LEU A 217 -9.74 -10.02 -10.72
CA LEU A 217 -9.10 -8.75 -10.36
C LEU A 217 -8.08 -8.32 -11.40
N VAL A 218 -8.01 -7.02 -11.68
CA VAL A 218 -7.11 -6.43 -12.67
C VAL A 218 -5.96 -5.71 -11.98
N PHE A 219 -4.74 -6.20 -12.20
CA PHE A 219 -3.51 -5.60 -11.66
C PHE A 219 -2.56 -5.17 -12.76
N PRO A 220 -1.83 -4.06 -12.57
CA PRO A 220 -0.68 -3.75 -13.41
C PRO A 220 0.47 -4.73 -13.10
N THR A 221 1.13 -5.24 -14.13
CA THR A 221 2.31 -6.12 -13.97
C THR A 221 3.61 -5.43 -14.34
N PHE A 222 3.54 -4.18 -14.74
CA PHE A 222 4.66 -3.32 -15.04
C PHE A 222 4.38 -1.88 -14.59
N TYR A 223 5.38 -1.16 -14.09
CA TYR A 223 5.31 0.29 -13.97
C TYR A 223 6.69 0.96 -14.05
N LYS A 224 6.68 2.23 -14.43
CA LYS A 224 7.85 3.10 -14.46
C LYS A 224 7.77 4.08 -13.30
N SER A 225 8.90 4.33 -12.66
CA SER A 225 9.03 5.40 -11.65
C SER A 225 9.72 6.61 -12.22
N TYR A 226 9.22 7.77 -11.85
CA TYR A 226 9.83 9.08 -12.09
C TYR A 226 9.95 9.79 -10.76
N GLY A 227 11.09 10.43 -10.47
CA GLY A 227 11.29 11.15 -9.22
C GLY A 227 12.15 12.40 -9.40
N GLN A 228 11.86 13.40 -8.60
CA GLN A 228 12.64 14.66 -8.63
C GLN A 228 14.07 14.50 -8.12
N GLY A 229 14.37 13.47 -7.31
CA GLY A 229 15.70 13.26 -6.73
C GLY A 229 16.82 12.91 -7.71
N SER A 230 16.50 12.60 -8.97
CA SER A 230 17.50 12.17 -9.96
C SER A 230 18.17 13.30 -10.74
N GLY A 231 17.77 14.55 -10.55
CA GLY A 231 18.27 15.70 -11.33
C GLY A 231 17.95 15.64 -12.83
N ASN A 232 17.23 14.63 -13.28
CA ASN A 232 16.97 14.30 -14.69
C ASN A 232 15.60 14.75 -15.22
N GLY A 233 14.86 15.58 -14.48
CA GLY A 233 13.53 16.04 -14.90
C GLY A 233 12.53 14.88 -15.04
N ASN A 234 11.80 14.86 -16.15
CA ASN A 234 10.72 13.87 -16.41
C ASN A 234 11.25 12.49 -16.88
N ARG A 235 12.51 12.13 -16.67
CA ARG A 235 13.03 10.83 -17.11
C ARG A 235 12.74 9.74 -16.08
N SER A 236 12.35 8.57 -16.56
CA SER A 236 12.20 7.38 -15.70
C SER A 236 13.51 7.10 -14.94
N ASN A 237 13.39 6.78 -13.65
CA ASN A 237 14.52 6.41 -12.80
C ASN A 237 14.52 4.92 -12.43
N ALA A 238 13.41 4.22 -12.61
CA ALA A 238 13.31 2.78 -12.39
C ALA A 238 12.21 2.14 -13.22
N TYR A 239 12.39 0.84 -13.47
CA TYR A 239 11.39 -0.07 -14.03
C TYR A 239 11.07 -1.15 -13.03
N HIS A 240 9.78 -1.45 -12.88
CA HIS A 240 9.26 -2.41 -11.93
C HIS A 240 8.43 -3.46 -12.63
N PHE A 241 8.55 -4.70 -12.20
CA PHE A 241 7.82 -5.84 -12.73
C PHE A 241 7.22 -6.65 -11.60
N VAL A 242 5.96 -7.02 -11.77
CA VAL A 242 5.20 -7.90 -10.89
C VAL A 242 4.89 -9.17 -11.65
N TRP A 243 5.23 -10.32 -11.11
CA TRP A 243 4.88 -11.59 -11.74
C TRP A 243 4.58 -12.67 -10.69
N ASN A 244 4.05 -13.79 -11.14
CA ASN A 244 3.60 -14.86 -10.29
C ASN A 244 2.64 -14.37 -9.20
N LEU A 245 1.73 -13.46 -9.59
CA LEU A 245 0.71 -12.94 -8.69
C LEU A 245 -0.35 -14.03 -8.45
N GLN A 246 -0.67 -14.27 -7.19
CA GLN A 246 -1.58 -15.29 -6.69
C GLN A 246 -2.48 -14.67 -5.62
N LEU A 247 -3.75 -15.03 -5.63
CA LEU A 247 -4.78 -14.54 -4.71
C LEU A 247 -5.42 -15.68 -3.90
N ASP A 248 -5.32 -16.91 -4.40
CA ASP A 248 -5.94 -18.11 -3.86
C ASP A 248 -5.12 -18.81 -2.76
N GLN A 249 -3.90 -18.33 -2.51
CA GLN A 249 -3.03 -18.90 -1.50
C GLN A 249 -3.33 -18.30 -0.12
N PRO A 250 -3.43 -19.10 0.95
CA PRO A 250 -3.52 -18.56 2.30
C PRO A 250 -2.23 -17.82 2.66
N PHE A 251 -2.37 -16.76 3.45
CA PHE A 251 -1.20 -16.09 4.02
C PHE A 251 -0.52 -17.03 5.03
N ASP A 252 0.79 -17.19 4.90
CA ASP A 252 1.56 -18.01 5.83
C ASP A 252 1.86 -17.25 7.12
N GLU A 253 1.06 -17.50 8.16
CA GLU A 253 1.21 -16.86 9.47
C GLU A 253 2.52 -17.22 10.19
N SER A 254 3.27 -18.23 9.72
CA SER A 254 4.60 -18.52 10.27
C SER A 254 5.61 -17.40 10.02
N HIS A 255 5.39 -16.57 8.98
CA HIS A 255 6.16 -15.37 8.73
C HIS A 255 6.03 -14.32 9.84
N MET A 256 5.01 -14.41 10.67
CA MET A 256 4.80 -13.52 11.83
C MET A 256 5.49 -14.02 13.10
N GLN A 257 6.16 -15.19 13.05
CA GLN A 257 6.87 -15.76 14.17
C GLN A 257 8.38 -15.52 14.00
N PHE A 258 8.90 -14.58 14.77
CA PHE A 258 10.32 -14.22 14.72
C PHE A 258 11.10 -14.88 15.83
N ASP A 259 12.30 -15.30 15.52
CA ASP A 259 13.25 -15.73 16.52
C ASP A 259 13.89 -14.51 17.24
N LYS A 260 14.78 -14.80 18.19
CA LYS A 260 15.45 -13.76 18.99
C LYS A 260 16.47 -12.93 18.19
N SER A 261 16.79 -13.32 16.94
CA SER A 261 17.71 -12.60 16.07
C SER A 261 17.02 -11.45 15.32
N ALA A 262 15.69 -11.51 15.18
CA ALA A 262 14.93 -10.47 14.51
C ALA A 262 15.03 -9.12 15.26
N GLN A 263 15.21 -8.05 14.53
CA GLN A 263 15.33 -6.69 15.06
C GLN A 263 14.03 -5.91 14.84
N LEU A 264 13.68 -5.05 15.82
CA LEU A 264 12.56 -4.13 15.67
C LEU A 264 13.02 -2.87 14.92
N ASP A 265 12.32 -2.51 13.85
CA ASP A 265 12.48 -1.21 13.21
C ASP A 265 11.71 -0.13 13.99
N LYS A 266 12.34 0.34 15.07
CA LYS A 266 11.75 1.37 15.95
C LYS A 266 11.54 2.71 15.23
N VAL A 267 12.37 3.06 14.28
CA VAL A 267 12.26 4.36 13.57
C VAL A 267 10.93 4.43 12.81
N SER A 268 10.57 3.38 12.10
CA SER A 268 9.31 3.31 11.38
C SER A 268 8.12 3.22 12.33
N ILE A 269 8.21 2.41 13.40
CA ILE A 269 7.15 2.25 14.40
C ILE A 269 6.88 3.59 15.10
N ASP A 270 7.89 4.26 15.62
CA ASP A 270 7.76 5.54 16.34
C ASP A 270 7.17 6.63 15.42
N TRP A 271 7.57 6.65 14.17
CA TRP A 271 7.03 7.60 13.19
C TRP A 271 5.53 7.40 12.94
N TRP A 272 5.07 6.16 12.79
CA TRP A 272 3.65 5.87 12.62
C TRP A 272 2.84 6.23 13.86
N GLN A 273 3.31 5.85 15.04
CA GLN A 273 2.63 6.15 16.30
C GLN A 273 2.52 7.65 16.55
N THR A 274 3.58 8.41 16.30
CA THR A 274 3.57 9.88 16.47
C THR A 274 2.66 10.55 15.45
N SER A 275 2.64 10.08 14.21
CA SER A 275 1.79 10.64 13.15
C SER A 275 0.31 10.40 13.42
N ASN A 276 -0.05 9.24 13.95
CA ASN A 276 -1.43 8.90 14.28
C ASN A 276 -1.93 9.68 15.51
N ASN A 277 -1.06 9.93 16.50
CA ASN A 277 -1.42 10.70 17.69
C ASN A 277 -1.64 12.19 17.40
N SER A 278 -0.90 12.77 16.45
CA SER A 278 -1.10 14.17 16.04
C SER A 278 -2.39 14.38 15.25
N ALA A 279 -2.84 13.42 14.47
CA ALA A 279 -4.12 13.49 13.76
C ALA A 279 -5.33 13.41 14.70
N SER A 280 -5.20 12.71 15.86
CA SER A 280 -6.27 12.60 16.86
C SER A 280 -6.39 13.82 17.80
N GLY A 281 -5.37 14.66 17.88
CA GLY A 281 -5.30 15.82 18.79
C GLY A 281 -5.95 17.12 18.27
N GLU A 282 -6.25 17.23 16.99
CA GLU A 282 -6.85 18.44 16.40
C GLU A 282 -8.39 18.45 16.36
N LYS A 283 -9.04 17.42 16.89
CA LYS A 283 -10.53 17.35 17.01
C LYS A 283 -11.05 17.71 18.42
N GLN A 284 -10.33 18.55 19.20
CA GLN A 284 -10.84 19.09 20.48
C GLN A 284 -11.24 20.56 20.36
#